data_d041e55e62a992567a8143fbe2acf28e
#
_entry.id   d041e55e62a992567a8143fbe2acf28e
#
_cell.length_a   1.000
_cell.length_b   1.000
_cell.length_c   1.000
_cell.angle_alpha   90.00
_cell.angle_beta   90.00
_cell.angle_gamma   90.00
#
_symmetry.space_group_name_H-M   'P 1'
#
loop_
_entity.id
_entity.type
_entity.pdbx_description
1 polymer ?
#
loop_
_entity_poly.entity_id
_entity_poly.type
_entity_poly.pdbx_seq_one_letter_code
_entity_poly.pdbx_strand_id
1 'polypeptide(L)'
;MIKRIMLALALLAALLTGCSSGPNYKIDMTKPLYFQKDKAMPFEIKVLENKKTVKGLKVTVEFSMANMDHGSHKAKLTEGKAGTYAGNIQLAMPGKYEAAFTLEKGGEKTEKIINLNVKKPQGIASINGKWITNDDLAFYRFINQLQLEINRESAKKQYRGKQLEEELTYLKSQEKMLDDKNQLLTQIIRLRSMAMLAEEKGHKVDPANVEQEIQKVRNQYSQYTSVKRLIKGYGEEKFWTKERKQYQSIVLIQQVQKDLIAQAKKDNPKAGDQEVYYEAQQKYEDLLVSQVNSLKIVIL
;
A
#
# COMPACT_ATOMS: atom_id res chain seq x y z
N MET A 1 25.92 -31.45 -63.19
CA MET A 1 24.66 -30.98 -62.54
C MET A 1 24.71 -31.05 -60.99
N ILE A 2 25.31 -32.06 -60.41
CA ILE A 2 25.34 -32.26 -58.91
C ILE A 2 26.07 -31.11 -58.17
N LYS A 3 27.19 -30.58 -58.69
CA LYS A 3 27.92 -29.45 -58.06
C LYS A 3 27.16 -28.11 -58.00
N ARG A 4 26.24 -27.87 -58.96
CA ARG A 4 25.41 -26.64 -58.95
C ARG A 4 24.21 -26.75 -57.96
N ILE A 5 23.74 -27.98 -57.71
CA ILE A 5 22.68 -28.23 -56.76
C ILE A 5 23.21 -28.12 -55.29
N MET A 6 24.46 -28.59 -55.05
CA MET A 6 25.08 -28.40 -53.74
C MET A 6 25.36 -26.94 -53.39
N LEU A 7 25.70 -26.11 -54.36
CA LEU A 7 25.93 -24.67 -54.11
C LEU A 7 24.61 -23.93 -53.78
N ALA A 8 23.50 -24.33 -54.43
CA ALA A 8 22.19 -23.78 -54.14
C ALA A 8 21.66 -24.18 -52.78
N LEU A 9 21.93 -25.42 -52.34
CA LEU A 9 21.55 -25.89 -50.98
C LEU A 9 22.37 -25.21 -49.88
N ALA A 10 23.66 -24.91 -50.12
CA ALA A 10 24.53 -24.21 -49.18
C ALA A 10 24.11 -22.73 -49.00
N LEU A 11 23.59 -22.05 -50.07
CA LEU A 11 23.09 -20.69 -49.97
C LEU A 11 21.74 -20.62 -49.29
N LEU A 12 20.89 -21.66 -49.34
CA LEU A 12 19.60 -21.70 -48.67
C LEU A 12 19.75 -21.96 -47.15
N ALA A 13 20.81 -22.67 -46.74
CA ALA A 13 21.10 -22.90 -45.32
C ALA A 13 21.67 -21.68 -44.60
N ALA A 14 22.22 -20.68 -45.31
CA ALA A 14 22.77 -19.46 -44.74
C ALA A 14 21.68 -18.40 -44.40
N LEU A 15 20.42 -18.61 -44.80
CA LEU A 15 19.31 -17.67 -44.52
C LEU A 15 18.49 -18.02 -43.28
N LEU A 16 18.82 -19.11 -42.56
CA LEU A 16 18.09 -19.55 -41.36
C LEU A 16 18.79 -19.22 -40.03
N THR A 17 19.94 -18.53 -40.05
CA THR A 17 20.58 -18.08 -38.80
C THR A 17 20.17 -16.64 -38.45
N GLY A 18 18.90 -16.34 -38.58
CA GLY A 18 18.28 -15.18 -37.98
C GLY A 18 17.95 -15.42 -36.50
N CYS A 19 18.88 -15.90 -35.70
CA CYS A 19 18.79 -15.75 -34.25
C CYS A 19 18.92 -14.26 -33.96
N SER A 20 17.82 -13.59 -33.76
CA SER A 20 17.82 -12.22 -33.23
C SER A 20 18.46 -12.27 -31.84
N SER A 21 19.76 -11.99 -31.76
CA SER A 21 20.49 -11.75 -30.52
C SER A 21 20.08 -10.40 -29.88
N GLY A 22 18.81 -10.07 -29.98
CA GLY A 22 18.26 -8.89 -29.32
C GLY A 22 18.28 -9.04 -27.80
N PRO A 23 18.28 -7.94 -27.07
CA PRO A 23 18.35 -7.94 -25.61
C PRO A 23 17.20 -8.77 -25.00
N ASN A 24 17.56 -9.68 -24.09
CA ASN A 24 16.56 -10.52 -23.43
C ASN A 24 15.95 -9.81 -22.23
N TYR A 25 15.02 -8.90 -22.49
CA TYR A 25 14.31 -8.17 -21.47
C TYR A 25 13.25 -9.02 -20.76
N LYS A 26 13.19 -8.89 -19.41
CA LYS A 26 12.11 -9.37 -18.55
C LYS A 26 11.34 -8.17 -18.05
N ILE A 27 10.01 -8.24 -18.06
CA ILE A 27 9.12 -7.20 -17.57
C ILE A 27 8.46 -7.70 -16.29
N ASP A 28 8.65 -6.97 -15.19
CA ASP A 28 7.99 -7.21 -13.91
C ASP A 28 7.02 -6.05 -13.62
N MET A 29 5.74 -6.37 -13.31
CA MET A 29 4.76 -5.38 -12.89
C MET A 29 5.04 -4.97 -11.44
N THR A 30 5.51 -3.74 -11.22
CA THR A 30 5.73 -3.18 -9.88
C THR A 30 4.46 -2.57 -9.31
N LYS A 31 3.66 -1.90 -10.15
CA LYS A 31 2.31 -1.46 -9.80
C LYS A 31 1.30 -2.13 -10.73
N PRO A 32 0.42 -3.01 -10.21
CA PRO A 32 -0.56 -3.71 -11.04
C PRO A 32 -1.61 -2.76 -11.61
N LEU A 33 -2.06 -3.08 -12.82
CA LEU A 33 -3.14 -2.36 -13.48
C LEU A 33 -4.49 -2.87 -12.96
N TYR A 34 -5.33 -1.93 -12.53
CA TYR A 34 -6.73 -2.19 -12.18
C TYR A 34 -7.68 -1.52 -13.17
N PHE A 35 -8.91 -2.01 -13.23
CA PHE A 35 -9.97 -1.42 -14.01
C PHE A 35 -10.83 -0.49 -13.16
N GLN A 36 -11.03 0.75 -13.63
CA GLN A 36 -12.11 1.63 -13.19
C GLN A 36 -12.83 2.17 -14.41
N LYS A 37 -14.18 2.11 -14.39
CA LYS A 37 -14.99 2.60 -15.50
C LYS A 37 -14.72 4.08 -15.74
N ASP A 38 -14.52 4.45 -16.98
CA ASP A 38 -14.32 5.83 -17.46
C ASP A 38 -13.13 6.57 -16.81
N LYS A 39 -12.15 5.81 -16.29
CA LYS A 39 -10.96 6.37 -15.66
C LYS A 39 -9.67 5.74 -16.19
N ALA A 40 -8.70 6.58 -16.51
CA ALA A 40 -7.34 6.13 -16.80
C ALA A 40 -6.65 5.70 -15.49
N MET A 41 -6.23 4.44 -15.44
CA MET A 41 -5.61 3.83 -14.25
C MET A 41 -4.10 3.77 -14.39
N PRO A 42 -3.36 4.13 -13.34
CA PRO A 42 -1.92 4.07 -13.36
C PRO A 42 -1.42 2.63 -13.22
N PHE A 43 -0.32 2.34 -13.91
CA PHE A 43 0.43 1.10 -13.75
C PHE A 43 1.93 1.38 -13.91
N GLU A 44 2.75 0.49 -13.39
CA GLU A 44 4.20 0.63 -13.45
C GLU A 44 4.85 -0.74 -13.68
N ILE A 45 5.86 -0.72 -14.51
CA ILE A 45 6.70 -1.90 -14.78
C ILE A 45 8.16 -1.60 -14.46
N LYS A 46 8.92 -2.65 -14.24
CA LYS A 46 10.37 -2.65 -14.19
C LYS A 46 10.90 -3.54 -15.30
N VAL A 47 11.84 -3.02 -16.08
CA VAL A 47 12.48 -3.80 -17.14
C VAL A 47 13.84 -4.28 -16.65
N LEU A 48 14.07 -5.57 -16.77
CA LEU A 48 15.29 -6.25 -16.33
C LEU A 48 15.98 -6.94 -17.51
N GLU A 49 17.30 -6.89 -17.51
CA GLU A 49 18.17 -7.70 -18.37
C GLU A 49 19.23 -8.33 -17.48
N ASN A 50 19.35 -9.67 -17.53
CA ASN A 50 20.28 -10.42 -16.66
C ASN A 50 20.14 -10.04 -15.17
N LYS A 51 18.91 -9.90 -14.68
CA LYS A 51 18.54 -9.46 -13.30
C LYS A 51 18.93 -8.01 -12.96
N LYS A 52 19.53 -7.27 -13.89
CA LYS A 52 19.86 -5.84 -13.71
C LYS A 52 18.78 -4.98 -14.34
N THR A 53 18.46 -3.87 -13.69
CA THR A 53 17.47 -2.91 -14.17
C THR A 53 17.98 -2.17 -15.40
N VAL A 54 17.16 -2.07 -16.44
CA VAL A 54 17.48 -1.36 -17.68
C VAL A 54 16.88 0.03 -17.62
N LYS A 55 17.71 1.05 -17.92
CA LYS A 55 17.34 2.47 -18.00
C LYS A 55 17.47 2.98 -19.44
N GLY A 56 16.82 4.13 -19.69
CA GLY A 56 16.93 4.81 -20.98
C GLY A 56 16.18 4.13 -22.11
N LEU A 57 15.11 3.36 -21.79
CA LEU A 57 14.24 2.76 -22.78
C LEU A 57 13.10 3.74 -23.14
N LYS A 58 12.76 3.79 -24.41
CA LYS A 58 11.46 4.30 -24.85
C LYS A 58 10.49 3.12 -24.84
N VAL A 59 9.49 3.21 -23.98
CA VAL A 59 8.54 2.10 -23.72
C VAL A 59 7.15 2.52 -24.16
N THR A 60 6.55 1.71 -25.03
CA THR A 60 5.12 1.78 -25.37
C THR A 60 4.47 0.42 -25.12
N VAL A 61 3.19 0.42 -24.87
CA VAL A 61 2.42 -0.80 -24.67
C VAL A 61 1.08 -0.71 -25.37
N GLU A 62 0.66 -1.80 -25.96
CA GLU A 62 -0.66 -1.99 -26.52
C GLU A 62 -1.37 -3.11 -25.78
N PHE A 63 -2.58 -2.81 -25.27
CA PHE A 63 -3.42 -3.77 -24.58
C PHE A 63 -4.55 -4.22 -25.52
N SER A 64 -4.67 -5.51 -25.74
CA SER A 64 -5.79 -6.14 -26.44
C SER A 64 -6.43 -7.20 -25.56
N MET A 65 -7.74 -7.41 -25.66
CA MET A 65 -8.39 -8.49 -24.92
C MET A 65 -8.09 -9.83 -25.57
N ALA A 66 -7.70 -10.83 -24.78
CA ALA A 66 -7.24 -12.13 -25.28
C ALA A 66 -8.29 -12.93 -26.07
N ASN A 67 -9.59 -12.66 -25.89
CA ASN A 67 -10.66 -13.48 -26.50
C ASN A 67 -11.81 -12.65 -27.13
N MET A 68 -11.64 -11.33 -27.30
CA MET A 68 -12.69 -10.46 -27.84
C MET A 68 -12.06 -9.32 -28.63
N ASP A 69 -12.66 -9.01 -29.77
CA ASP A 69 -12.24 -7.86 -30.57
C ASP A 69 -12.98 -6.59 -30.08
N HIS A 70 -12.46 -5.98 -29.04
CA HIS A 70 -12.92 -4.68 -28.53
C HIS A 70 -11.94 -3.55 -28.85
N GLY A 71 -11.09 -3.76 -29.89
CA GLY A 71 -10.04 -2.83 -30.23
C GLY A 71 -8.84 -2.91 -29.26
N SER A 72 -7.86 -2.08 -29.50
CA SER A 72 -6.65 -1.98 -28.69
C SER A 72 -6.54 -0.63 -28.00
N HIS A 73 -5.90 -0.63 -26.83
CA HIS A 73 -5.62 0.57 -26.06
C HIS A 73 -4.11 0.76 -25.93
N LYS A 74 -3.59 1.93 -26.29
CA LYS A 74 -2.16 2.22 -26.30
C LYS A 74 -1.77 3.20 -25.19
N ALA A 75 -0.62 2.96 -24.57
CA ALA A 75 -0.01 3.87 -23.64
C ALA A 75 1.50 4.02 -23.90
N LYS A 76 2.01 5.22 -23.65
CA LYS A 76 3.45 5.50 -23.59
C LYS A 76 3.83 5.59 -22.12
N LEU A 77 4.93 4.91 -21.74
CA LEU A 77 5.42 4.93 -20.37
C LEU A 77 6.58 5.92 -20.26
N THR A 78 6.64 6.58 -19.11
CA THR A 78 7.72 7.51 -18.74
C THR A 78 8.65 6.81 -17.77
N GLU A 79 9.95 6.95 -17.97
CA GLU A 79 10.96 6.44 -17.07
C GLU A 79 10.89 7.16 -15.71
N GLY A 80 10.85 6.38 -14.64
CA GLY A 80 10.87 6.81 -13.26
C GLY A 80 12.21 6.52 -12.57
N LYS A 81 12.21 6.55 -11.25
CA LYS A 81 13.38 6.21 -10.45
C LYS A 81 13.72 4.71 -10.59
N ALA A 82 15.04 4.39 -10.46
CA ALA A 82 15.55 3.02 -10.45
C ALA A 82 15.16 2.16 -11.69
N GLY A 83 14.89 2.78 -12.86
CA GLY A 83 14.56 2.07 -14.10
C GLY A 83 13.18 1.43 -14.07
N THR A 84 12.23 2.04 -13.37
CA THR A 84 10.81 1.77 -13.53
C THR A 84 10.23 2.62 -14.67
N TYR A 85 9.14 2.16 -15.27
CA TYR A 85 8.43 2.85 -16.36
C TYR A 85 6.95 2.89 -16.01
N ALA A 86 6.40 4.09 -15.86
CA ALA A 86 5.02 4.31 -15.43
C ALA A 86 4.17 4.93 -16.54
N GLY A 87 2.91 4.56 -16.59
CA GLY A 87 1.92 5.10 -17.50
C GLY A 87 0.51 4.99 -16.97
N ASN A 88 -0.42 5.60 -17.69
CA ASN A 88 -1.84 5.50 -17.41
C ASN A 88 -2.56 4.93 -18.64
N ILE A 89 -3.56 4.10 -18.43
CA ILE A 89 -4.39 3.52 -19.48
C ILE A 89 -5.85 3.45 -19.05
N GLN A 90 -6.75 3.81 -19.94
CA GLN A 90 -8.17 3.60 -19.78
C GLN A 90 -8.55 2.35 -20.57
N LEU A 91 -9.05 1.33 -19.91
CA LEU A 91 -9.53 0.10 -20.51
C LEU A 91 -11.06 0.11 -20.59
N ALA A 92 -11.63 -0.65 -21.53
CA ALA A 92 -13.07 -0.72 -21.71
C ALA A 92 -13.76 -1.51 -20.60
N MET A 93 -13.13 -2.58 -20.11
CA MET A 93 -13.71 -3.49 -19.11
C MET A 93 -12.64 -4.28 -18.36
N PRO A 94 -12.97 -4.91 -17.22
CA PRO A 94 -12.07 -5.88 -16.58
C PRO A 94 -11.99 -7.17 -17.41
N GLY A 95 -10.87 -7.86 -17.35
CA GLY A 95 -10.70 -9.11 -18.09
C GLY A 95 -9.26 -9.53 -18.29
N LYS A 96 -9.06 -10.53 -19.13
CA LYS A 96 -7.74 -10.99 -19.55
C LYS A 96 -7.27 -10.16 -20.74
N TYR A 97 -6.11 -9.58 -20.62
CA TYR A 97 -5.45 -8.76 -21.63
C TYR A 97 -4.10 -9.34 -21.99
N GLU A 98 -3.76 -9.26 -23.27
CA GLU A 98 -2.40 -9.33 -23.76
C GLU A 98 -1.86 -7.90 -23.81
N ALA A 99 -0.74 -7.66 -23.14
CA ALA A 99 -0.01 -6.40 -23.14
C ALA A 99 1.28 -6.57 -23.94
N ALA A 100 1.28 -6.05 -25.16
CA ALA A 100 2.43 -6.06 -26.05
C ALA A 100 3.28 -4.80 -25.80
N PHE A 101 4.41 -4.99 -25.13
CA PHE A 101 5.36 -3.93 -24.84
C PHE A 101 6.39 -3.83 -25.98
N THR A 102 6.55 -2.63 -26.54
CA THR A 102 7.65 -2.28 -27.42
C THR A 102 8.70 -1.51 -26.64
N LEU A 103 9.90 -2.06 -26.54
CA LEU A 103 11.06 -1.53 -25.83
C LEU A 103 12.09 -1.10 -26.84
N GLU A 104 12.43 0.19 -26.91
CA GLU A 104 13.36 0.76 -27.87
C GLU A 104 14.57 1.38 -27.16
N LYS A 105 15.80 1.00 -27.57
CA LYS A 105 17.04 1.58 -27.08
C LYS A 105 18.08 1.59 -28.17
N GLY A 106 18.71 2.75 -28.41
CA GLY A 106 19.77 2.87 -29.43
C GLY A 106 19.33 2.53 -30.86
N GLY A 107 18.03 2.66 -31.16
CA GLY A 107 17.47 2.31 -32.47
C GLY A 107 17.01 0.84 -32.58
N GLU A 108 17.39 -0.03 -31.65
CA GLU A 108 16.91 -1.42 -31.60
C GLU A 108 15.54 -1.49 -30.89
N LYS A 109 14.64 -2.29 -31.46
CA LYS A 109 13.30 -2.54 -30.92
C LYS A 109 13.14 -3.99 -30.51
N THR A 110 12.63 -4.21 -29.31
CA THR A 110 12.30 -5.53 -28.80
C THR A 110 10.84 -5.53 -28.38
N GLU A 111 10.10 -6.56 -28.78
CA GLU A 111 8.71 -6.75 -28.34
C GLU A 111 8.63 -7.84 -27.27
N LYS A 112 7.81 -7.60 -26.25
CA LYS A 112 7.52 -8.53 -25.17
C LYS A 112 6.02 -8.53 -24.88
N ILE A 113 5.40 -9.69 -24.91
CA ILE A 113 3.98 -9.85 -24.59
C ILE A 113 3.88 -10.44 -23.19
N ILE A 114 3.05 -9.85 -22.36
CA ILE A 114 2.66 -10.39 -21.06
C ILE A 114 1.15 -10.48 -20.96
N ASN A 115 0.68 -11.57 -20.35
CA ASN A 115 -0.73 -11.80 -20.09
C ASN A 115 -1.10 -11.23 -18.74
N LEU A 116 -2.12 -10.36 -18.70
CA LEU A 116 -2.60 -9.68 -17.50
C LEU A 116 -4.07 -10.03 -17.24
N ASN A 117 -4.40 -10.25 -15.99
CA ASN A 117 -5.78 -10.35 -15.55
C ASN A 117 -6.16 -9.06 -14.81
N VAL A 118 -6.75 -8.12 -15.53
CA VAL A 118 -7.15 -6.80 -15.00
C VAL A 118 -8.48 -6.94 -14.28
N LYS A 119 -8.48 -6.66 -12.98
CA LYS A 119 -9.63 -6.78 -12.08
C LYS A 119 -10.10 -5.39 -11.62
N LYS A 120 -11.34 -5.31 -11.16
CA LYS A 120 -11.81 -4.15 -10.39
C LYS A 120 -11.08 -4.10 -9.05
N PRO A 121 -10.69 -2.92 -8.57
CA PRO A 121 -10.13 -2.80 -7.22
C PRO A 121 -11.22 -3.09 -6.17
N GLN A 122 -10.82 -3.70 -5.06
CA GLN A 122 -11.71 -3.99 -3.93
C GLN A 122 -11.60 -2.93 -2.81
N GLY A 123 -10.82 -1.88 -3.04
CA GLY A 123 -10.59 -0.78 -2.10
C GLY A 123 -9.85 0.36 -2.77
N ILE A 124 -9.35 1.28 -1.95
CA ILE A 124 -8.63 2.49 -2.38
C ILE A 124 -7.11 2.32 -2.33
N ALA A 125 -6.65 1.36 -1.55
CA ALA A 125 -5.25 0.97 -1.47
C ALA A 125 -5.14 -0.50 -1.07
N SER A 126 -3.96 -1.10 -1.25
CA SER A 126 -3.67 -2.44 -0.73
C SER A 126 -2.25 -2.55 -0.19
N ILE A 127 -2.06 -3.41 0.79
CA ILE A 127 -0.76 -3.78 1.37
C ILE A 127 -0.60 -5.29 1.14
N ASN A 128 0.40 -5.70 0.35
CA ASN A 128 0.61 -7.10 -0.04
C ASN A 128 -0.68 -7.78 -0.54
N GLY A 129 -1.52 -7.04 -1.29
CA GLY A 129 -2.80 -7.52 -1.81
C GLY A 129 -3.98 -7.51 -0.83
N LYS A 130 -3.77 -7.20 0.45
CA LYS A 130 -4.86 -6.98 1.42
C LYS A 130 -5.40 -5.56 1.26
N TRP A 131 -6.67 -5.43 0.95
CA TRP A 131 -7.29 -4.15 0.63
C TRP A 131 -7.56 -3.27 1.86
N ILE A 132 -7.39 -1.97 1.65
CA ILE A 132 -7.91 -0.90 2.49
C ILE A 132 -9.12 -0.33 1.76
N THR A 133 -10.28 -0.37 2.40
CA THR A 133 -11.57 0.00 1.81
C THR A 133 -12.02 1.39 2.26
N ASN A 134 -13.04 1.94 1.59
CA ASN A 134 -13.71 3.15 2.08
C ASN A 134 -14.35 2.94 3.47
N ASP A 135 -14.77 1.70 3.79
CA ASP A 135 -15.33 1.35 5.10
C ASP A 135 -14.25 1.35 6.20
N ASP A 136 -13.00 0.98 5.86
CA ASP A 136 -11.86 1.16 6.76
C ASP A 136 -11.60 2.65 7.03
N LEU A 137 -11.56 3.50 5.98
CA LEU A 137 -11.40 4.95 6.17
C LEU A 137 -12.50 5.56 7.03
N ALA A 138 -13.76 5.19 6.75
CA ALA A 138 -14.90 5.68 7.52
C ALA A 138 -14.81 5.28 9.00
N PHE A 139 -14.31 4.08 9.28
CA PHE A 139 -14.12 3.62 10.66
C PHE A 139 -12.99 4.41 11.36
N TYR A 140 -11.84 4.61 10.72
CA TYR A 140 -10.75 5.41 11.29
C TYR A 140 -11.14 6.86 11.51
N ARG A 141 -11.87 7.46 10.55
CA ARG A 141 -12.48 8.77 10.73
C ARG A 141 -13.37 8.82 11.96
N PHE A 142 -14.20 7.79 12.15
CA PHE A 142 -15.09 7.69 13.31
C PHE A 142 -14.32 7.58 14.63
N ILE A 143 -13.25 6.79 14.69
CA ILE A 143 -12.37 6.71 15.87
C ILE A 143 -11.76 8.09 16.18
N ASN A 144 -11.24 8.79 15.18
CA ASN A 144 -10.70 10.14 15.36
C ASN A 144 -11.77 11.12 15.83
N GLN A 145 -13.02 10.99 15.38
CA GLN A 145 -14.16 11.76 15.87
C GLN A 145 -14.47 11.46 17.36
N LEU A 146 -14.43 10.19 17.77
CA LEU A 146 -14.61 9.83 19.19
C LEU A 146 -13.53 10.48 20.05
N GLN A 147 -12.27 10.43 19.62
CA GLN A 147 -11.17 11.08 20.35
C GLN A 147 -11.37 12.60 20.47
N LEU A 148 -11.84 13.23 19.40
CA LEU A 148 -12.14 14.66 19.40
C LEU A 148 -13.24 15.02 20.41
N GLU A 149 -14.30 14.19 20.51
CA GLU A 149 -15.36 14.38 21.48
C GLU A 149 -14.90 14.17 22.94
N ILE A 150 -14.02 13.19 23.17
CA ILE A 150 -13.37 13.01 24.48
C ILE A 150 -12.62 14.29 24.87
N ASN A 151 -11.81 14.82 23.95
CA ASN A 151 -11.04 16.03 24.18
C ASN A 151 -11.96 17.24 24.47
N ARG A 152 -13.07 17.37 23.73
CA ARG A 152 -14.08 18.42 23.95
C ARG A 152 -14.76 18.34 25.33
N GLU A 153 -15.20 17.15 25.74
CA GLU A 153 -15.80 16.97 27.06
C GLU A 153 -14.79 17.16 28.19
N SER A 154 -13.54 16.73 27.97
CA SER A 154 -12.44 16.94 28.92
C SER A 154 -12.09 18.44 29.06
N ALA A 155 -11.98 19.15 27.94
CA ALA A 155 -11.74 20.59 27.94
C ALA A 155 -12.83 21.37 28.72
N LYS A 156 -14.09 21.03 28.53
CA LYS A 156 -15.22 21.63 29.27
C LYS A 156 -15.18 21.32 30.76
N LYS A 157 -14.58 20.20 31.19
CA LYS A 157 -14.39 19.89 32.61
C LYS A 157 -13.21 20.67 33.21
N GLN A 158 -12.12 20.82 32.44
CA GLN A 158 -10.84 21.34 32.91
C GLN A 158 -10.72 22.86 32.81
N TYR A 159 -11.20 23.47 31.73
CA TYR A 159 -10.99 24.87 31.41
C TYR A 159 -12.26 25.73 31.62
N ARG A 160 -12.08 27.04 31.77
CA ARG A 160 -13.17 28.01 31.89
C ARG A 160 -12.80 29.31 31.15
N GLY A 161 -13.80 30.13 30.82
CA GLY A 161 -13.61 31.44 30.20
C GLY A 161 -12.81 31.36 28.91
N LYS A 162 -11.85 32.28 28.75
CA LYS A 162 -11.03 32.40 27.53
C LYS A 162 -10.23 31.14 27.17
N GLN A 163 -9.67 30.44 28.17
CA GLN A 163 -8.93 29.22 27.93
C GLN A 163 -9.81 28.13 27.34
N LEU A 164 -11.05 27.99 27.78
CA LEU A 164 -11.99 27.05 27.20
C LEU A 164 -12.32 27.42 25.74
N GLU A 165 -12.52 28.70 25.45
CA GLU A 165 -12.82 29.19 24.11
C GLU A 165 -11.66 28.90 23.13
N GLU A 166 -10.44 29.18 23.56
CA GLU A 166 -9.23 28.90 22.78
C GLU A 166 -9.09 27.39 22.48
N GLU A 167 -9.25 26.51 23.49
CA GLU A 167 -9.18 25.08 23.33
C GLU A 167 -10.29 24.55 22.41
N LEU A 168 -11.53 25.01 22.57
CA LEU A 168 -12.63 24.58 21.69
C LEU A 168 -12.42 25.05 20.24
N THR A 169 -11.82 26.23 20.05
CA THR A 169 -11.45 26.74 18.72
C THR A 169 -10.37 25.89 18.09
N TYR A 170 -9.35 25.50 18.85
CA TYR A 170 -8.33 24.55 18.40
C TYR A 170 -8.95 23.20 18.00
N LEU A 171 -9.77 22.60 18.85
CA LEU A 171 -10.45 21.32 18.55
C LEU A 171 -11.37 21.42 17.32
N LYS A 172 -12.01 22.58 17.10
CA LYS A 172 -12.79 22.83 15.87
C LYS A 172 -11.91 22.86 14.61
N SER A 173 -10.67 23.34 14.73
CA SER A 173 -9.71 23.27 13.62
C SER A 173 -9.29 21.81 13.31
N GLN A 174 -9.09 20.99 14.34
CA GLN A 174 -8.79 19.57 14.19
C GLN A 174 -9.94 18.79 13.53
N GLU A 175 -11.19 19.17 13.80
CA GLU A 175 -12.36 18.55 13.18
C GLU A 175 -12.34 18.64 11.65
N LYS A 176 -11.84 19.76 11.09
CA LYS A 176 -11.73 19.94 9.65
C LYS A 176 -10.76 18.96 8.99
N MET A 177 -9.83 18.40 9.76
CA MET A 177 -8.84 17.44 9.29
C MET A 177 -9.34 15.98 9.32
N LEU A 178 -10.50 15.72 9.95
CA LEU A 178 -11.06 14.37 10.04
C LEU A 178 -11.36 13.74 8.68
N ASP A 179 -11.59 14.54 7.65
CA ASP A 179 -11.90 14.11 6.30
C ASP A 179 -10.67 14.00 5.37
N ASP A 180 -9.47 14.26 5.90
CA ASP A 180 -8.24 14.09 5.12
C ASP A 180 -7.96 12.60 4.87
N LYS A 181 -8.30 12.18 3.64
CA LYS A 181 -8.15 10.79 3.20
C LYS A 181 -6.70 10.32 3.24
N ASN A 182 -5.74 11.20 2.95
CA ASN A 182 -4.32 10.83 2.94
C ASN A 182 -3.83 10.58 4.37
N GLN A 183 -4.26 11.40 5.31
CA GLN A 183 -3.94 11.22 6.73
C GLN A 183 -4.55 9.92 7.27
N LEU A 184 -5.83 9.66 6.99
CA LEU A 184 -6.51 8.42 7.38
C LEU A 184 -5.85 7.18 6.77
N LEU A 185 -5.53 7.25 5.48
CA LEU A 185 -4.84 6.16 4.78
C LEU A 185 -3.46 5.89 5.38
N THR A 186 -2.71 6.94 5.69
CA THR A 186 -1.40 6.85 6.34
C THR A 186 -1.50 6.16 7.71
N GLN A 187 -2.49 6.53 8.54
CA GLN A 187 -2.73 5.88 9.83
C GLN A 187 -2.99 4.38 9.67
N ILE A 188 -3.83 3.99 8.71
CA ILE A 188 -4.13 2.58 8.43
C ILE A 188 -2.89 1.83 7.94
N ILE A 189 -2.13 2.41 7.02
CA ILE A 189 -0.91 1.80 6.48
C ILE A 189 0.11 1.60 7.61
N ARG A 190 0.37 2.61 8.43
CA ARG A 190 1.30 2.52 9.58
C ARG A 190 0.89 1.40 10.53
N LEU A 191 -0.37 1.37 10.95
CA LEU A 191 -0.87 0.33 11.87
C LEU A 191 -0.73 -1.08 11.28
N ARG A 192 -1.23 -1.28 10.05
CA ARG A 192 -1.21 -2.61 9.42
C ARG A 192 0.21 -3.07 9.10
N SER A 193 1.11 -2.16 8.69
CA SER A 193 2.51 -2.51 8.40
C SER A 193 3.25 -2.96 9.66
N MET A 194 3.07 -2.26 10.79
CA MET A 194 3.71 -2.67 12.05
C MET A 194 3.11 -3.94 12.63
N ALA A 195 1.81 -4.17 12.47
CA ALA A 195 1.21 -5.45 12.86
C ALA A 195 1.77 -6.62 12.02
N MET A 196 1.99 -6.42 10.72
CA MET A 196 2.65 -7.42 9.85
C MET A 196 4.09 -7.66 10.29
N LEU A 197 4.86 -6.63 10.63
CA LEU A 197 6.22 -6.79 11.19
C LEU A 197 6.20 -7.61 12.48
N ALA A 198 5.22 -7.36 13.36
CA ALA A 198 5.06 -8.14 14.60
C ALA A 198 4.85 -9.63 14.31
N GLU A 199 3.97 -9.96 13.35
CA GLU A 199 3.75 -11.33 12.90
C GLU A 199 5.02 -11.95 12.30
N GLU A 200 5.77 -11.22 11.47
CA GLU A 200 7.05 -11.64 10.87
C GLU A 200 8.11 -11.90 11.95
N LYS A 201 8.08 -11.17 13.06
CA LYS A 201 8.93 -11.40 14.25
C LYS A 201 8.46 -12.56 15.14
N GLY A 202 7.36 -13.22 14.78
CA GLY A 202 6.82 -14.38 15.51
C GLY A 202 5.83 -14.04 16.61
N HIS A 203 5.45 -12.78 16.79
CA HIS A 203 4.38 -12.41 17.71
C HIS A 203 3.03 -12.91 17.22
N LYS A 204 2.16 -13.23 18.17
CA LYS A 204 0.81 -13.73 17.90
C LYS A 204 -0.22 -12.94 18.68
N VAL A 205 -1.39 -12.83 18.07
CA VAL A 205 -2.55 -12.25 18.76
C VAL A 205 -3.02 -13.22 19.84
N ASP A 206 -3.05 -12.73 21.07
CA ASP A 206 -3.73 -13.41 22.17
C ASP A 206 -5.15 -12.83 22.32
N PRO A 207 -6.22 -13.59 22.07
CA PRO A 207 -7.59 -13.10 22.19
C PRO A 207 -7.93 -12.55 23.58
N ALA A 208 -7.34 -13.12 24.65
CA ALA A 208 -7.55 -12.63 26.00
C ALA A 208 -6.99 -11.22 26.21
N ASN A 209 -5.79 -10.96 25.66
CA ASN A 209 -5.18 -9.62 25.69
C ASN A 209 -6.01 -8.62 24.87
N VAL A 210 -6.54 -9.03 23.73
CA VAL A 210 -7.42 -8.16 22.93
C VAL A 210 -8.67 -7.79 23.72
N GLU A 211 -9.33 -8.75 24.39
CA GLU A 211 -10.53 -8.47 25.14
C GLU A 211 -10.25 -7.61 26.39
N GLN A 212 -9.10 -7.78 27.03
CA GLN A 212 -8.65 -6.88 28.10
C GLN A 212 -8.52 -5.43 27.62
N GLU A 213 -7.88 -5.20 26.47
CA GLU A 213 -7.73 -3.86 25.91
C GLU A 213 -9.09 -3.27 25.49
N ILE A 214 -9.95 -4.06 24.89
CA ILE A 214 -11.33 -3.67 24.56
C ILE A 214 -12.10 -3.26 25.80
N GLN A 215 -11.96 -4.00 26.92
CA GLN A 215 -12.62 -3.63 28.17
C GLN A 215 -12.12 -2.31 28.75
N LYS A 216 -10.81 -2.04 28.66
CA LYS A 216 -10.24 -0.74 29.05
C LYS A 216 -10.85 0.41 28.24
N VAL A 217 -10.96 0.22 26.92
CA VAL A 217 -11.57 1.21 26.02
C VAL A 217 -13.05 1.40 26.31
N ARG A 218 -13.79 0.33 26.58
CA ARG A 218 -15.21 0.42 27.01
C ARG A 218 -15.34 1.26 28.28
N ASN A 219 -14.51 1.00 29.26
CA ASN A 219 -14.51 1.74 30.52
C ASN A 219 -14.19 3.22 30.30
N GLN A 220 -13.20 3.54 29.45
CA GLN A 220 -12.87 4.91 29.09
C GLN A 220 -14.03 5.59 28.35
N TYR A 221 -14.57 5.00 27.31
CA TYR A 221 -15.64 5.58 26.49
C TYR A 221 -16.94 5.76 27.28
N SER A 222 -17.22 4.89 28.25
CA SER A 222 -18.41 5.01 29.10
C SER A 222 -18.47 6.27 29.97
N GLN A 223 -17.31 6.94 30.17
CA GLN A 223 -17.21 8.18 30.95
C GLN A 223 -17.66 9.43 30.18
N TYR A 224 -17.87 9.31 28.86
CA TYR A 224 -18.18 10.42 27.96
C TYR A 224 -19.56 10.25 27.31
N THR A 225 -20.47 11.17 27.60
CA THR A 225 -21.86 11.08 27.13
C THR A 225 -21.97 11.23 25.61
N SER A 226 -21.20 12.13 25.00
CA SER A 226 -21.15 12.30 23.55
C SER A 226 -20.65 11.04 22.85
N VAL A 227 -19.60 10.41 23.37
CA VAL A 227 -19.00 9.18 22.82
C VAL A 227 -20.01 8.02 22.85
N LYS A 228 -20.70 7.80 23.97
CA LYS A 228 -21.77 6.78 24.07
C LYS A 228 -22.85 6.98 23.01
N ARG A 229 -23.30 8.24 22.84
CA ARG A 229 -24.32 8.57 21.84
C ARG A 229 -23.85 8.29 20.42
N LEU A 230 -22.60 8.65 20.09
CA LEU A 230 -22.01 8.40 18.78
C LEU A 230 -21.88 6.90 18.49
N ILE A 231 -21.37 6.12 19.45
CA ILE A 231 -21.24 4.66 19.29
C ILE A 231 -22.60 4.00 19.10
N LYS A 232 -23.61 4.41 19.85
CA LYS A 232 -25.00 3.96 19.68
C LYS A 232 -25.53 4.29 18.30
N GLY A 233 -25.26 5.50 17.78
CA GLY A 233 -25.64 5.92 16.42
C GLY A 233 -24.91 5.17 15.32
N TYR A 234 -23.68 4.75 15.53
CA TYR A 234 -22.91 3.92 14.60
C TYR A 234 -23.41 2.47 14.53
N GLY A 235 -24.05 2.00 15.57
CA GLY A 235 -24.42 0.61 15.83
C GLY A 235 -23.40 -0.07 16.74
N GLU A 236 -23.76 -0.25 17.99
CA GLU A 236 -22.83 -0.65 19.07
C GLU A 236 -22.11 -1.97 18.76
N GLU A 237 -22.84 -2.99 18.32
CA GLU A 237 -22.27 -4.30 17.98
C GLU A 237 -21.29 -4.19 16.80
N LYS A 238 -21.68 -3.47 15.74
CA LYS A 238 -20.84 -3.21 14.56
C LYS A 238 -19.57 -2.47 14.96
N PHE A 239 -19.68 -1.48 15.83
CA PHE A 239 -18.55 -0.72 16.35
C PHE A 239 -17.55 -1.63 17.06
N TRP A 240 -17.99 -2.38 18.07
CA TRP A 240 -17.12 -3.23 18.87
C TRP A 240 -16.51 -4.40 18.08
N THR A 241 -17.21 -4.88 17.05
CA THR A 241 -16.65 -5.88 16.13
C THR A 241 -15.45 -5.32 15.35
N LYS A 242 -15.58 -4.10 14.83
CA LYS A 242 -14.48 -3.44 14.10
C LYS A 242 -13.34 -3.06 15.04
N GLU A 243 -13.66 -2.56 16.22
CA GLU A 243 -12.68 -2.15 17.22
C GLU A 243 -11.83 -3.34 17.67
N ARG A 244 -12.44 -4.52 17.96
CA ARG A 244 -11.68 -5.74 18.23
C ARG A 244 -10.71 -6.11 17.12
N LYS A 245 -11.14 -5.98 15.86
CA LYS A 245 -10.25 -6.25 14.72
C LYS A 245 -9.07 -5.29 14.68
N GLN A 246 -9.29 -4.01 14.98
CA GLN A 246 -8.21 -3.01 15.07
C GLN A 246 -7.28 -3.34 16.27
N TYR A 247 -7.84 -3.71 17.41
CA TYR A 247 -7.07 -4.04 18.61
C TYR A 247 -6.22 -5.31 18.46
N GLN A 248 -6.56 -6.24 17.58
CA GLN A 248 -5.65 -7.33 17.20
C GLN A 248 -4.32 -6.78 16.67
N SER A 249 -4.37 -5.76 15.79
CA SER A 249 -3.15 -5.10 15.29
C SER A 249 -2.45 -4.29 16.38
N ILE A 250 -3.19 -3.61 17.25
CA ILE A 250 -2.63 -2.80 18.34
C ILE A 250 -1.88 -3.68 19.34
N VAL A 251 -2.44 -4.82 19.74
CA VAL A 251 -1.80 -5.77 20.67
C VAL A 251 -0.51 -6.35 20.09
N LEU A 252 -0.48 -6.63 18.79
CA LEU A 252 0.75 -7.05 18.11
C LEU A 252 1.83 -5.94 18.15
N ILE A 253 1.45 -4.71 17.88
CA ILE A 253 2.36 -3.56 17.91
C ILE A 253 2.90 -3.32 19.32
N GLN A 254 2.06 -3.45 20.34
CA GLN A 254 2.48 -3.34 21.75
C GLN A 254 3.56 -4.37 22.12
N GLN A 255 3.53 -5.57 21.53
CA GLN A 255 4.59 -6.57 21.75
C GLN A 255 5.91 -6.10 21.14
N VAL A 256 5.90 -5.56 19.90
CA VAL A 256 7.10 -4.96 19.28
C VAL A 256 7.64 -3.80 20.13
N GLN A 257 6.76 -2.93 20.63
CA GLN A 257 7.17 -1.81 21.49
C GLN A 257 7.81 -2.30 22.78
N LYS A 258 7.26 -3.34 23.42
CA LYS A 258 7.85 -3.97 24.60
C LYS A 258 9.25 -4.53 24.33
N ASP A 259 9.43 -5.20 23.19
CA ASP A 259 10.74 -5.74 22.80
C ASP A 259 11.77 -4.61 22.60
N LEU A 260 11.36 -3.52 21.95
CA LEU A 260 12.24 -2.38 21.73
C LEU A 260 12.64 -1.68 23.04
N ILE A 261 11.69 -1.53 23.98
CA ILE A 261 11.98 -0.99 25.33
C ILE A 261 12.95 -1.92 26.07
N ALA A 262 12.70 -3.22 26.04
CA ALA A 262 13.57 -4.21 26.67
C ALA A 262 14.99 -4.19 26.06
N GLN A 263 15.08 -4.06 24.73
CA GLN A 263 16.36 -3.96 24.03
C GLN A 263 17.10 -2.67 24.38
N ALA A 264 16.42 -1.51 24.37
CA ALA A 264 17.02 -0.22 24.75
C ALA A 264 17.57 -0.25 26.19
N LYS A 265 16.81 -0.85 27.12
CA LYS A 265 17.25 -1.01 28.51
C LYS A 265 18.45 -1.95 28.67
N LYS A 266 18.53 -3.00 27.83
CA LYS A 266 19.68 -3.91 27.78
C LYS A 266 20.92 -3.24 27.19
N ASP A 267 20.74 -2.45 26.11
CA ASP A 267 21.83 -1.73 25.44
C ASP A 267 22.42 -0.63 26.33
N ASN A 268 21.57 0.04 27.14
CA ASN A 268 21.95 1.10 28.06
C ASN A 268 21.34 0.89 29.46
N PRO A 269 21.93 -0.01 30.30
CA PRO A 269 21.35 -0.36 31.59
C PRO A 269 21.31 0.79 32.63
N LYS A 270 22.07 1.86 32.40
CA LYS A 270 22.14 3.05 33.28
C LYS A 270 21.20 4.17 32.83
N ALA A 271 20.58 4.06 31.65
CA ALA A 271 19.65 5.07 31.14
C ALA A 271 18.39 5.16 32.02
N GLY A 272 17.93 6.37 32.22
CA GLY A 272 16.62 6.63 32.84
C GLY A 272 15.46 6.17 31.94
N ASP A 273 14.28 5.97 32.53
CA ASP A 273 13.12 5.49 31.79
C ASP A 273 12.76 6.39 30.58
N GLN A 274 12.88 7.71 30.70
CA GLN A 274 12.64 8.63 29.59
C GLN A 274 13.59 8.42 28.40
N GLU A 275 14.88 8.21 28.68
CA GLU A 275 15.90 7.94 27.66
C GLU A 275 15.64 6.60 26.98
N VAL A 276 15.32 5.56 27.74
CA VAL A 276 14.94 4.23 27.22
C VAL A 276 13.71 4.33 26.30
N TYR A 277 12.68 5.04 26.71
CA TYR A 277 11.49 5.25 25.87
C TYR A 277 11.79 6.04 24.61
N TYR A 278 12.63 7.06 24.69
CA TYR A 278 13.05 7.84 23.52
C TYR A 278 13.81 6.99 22.50
N GLU A 279 14.81 6.22 22.97
CA GLU A 279 15.57 5.29 22.11
C GLU A 279 14.66 4.22 21.47
N ALA A 280 13.75 3.64 22.24
CA ALA A 280 12.80 2.66 21.74
C ALA A 280 11.86 3.28 20.68
N GLN A 281 11.42 4.53 20.87
CA GLN A 281 10.58 5.23 19.92
C GLN A 281 11.34 5.54 18.61
N GLN A 282 12.60 5.95 18.66
CA GLN A 282 13.41 6.15 17.46
C GLN A 282 13.57 4.83 16.68
N LYS A 283 13.93 3.75 17.35
CA LYS A 283 14.03 2.42 16.73
C LYS A 283 12.69 1.96 16.13
N TYR A 284 11.57 2.30 16.77
CA TYR A 284 10.22 1.99 16.26
C TYR A 284 9.93 2.72 14.94
N GLU A 285 10.25 4.03 14.84
CA GLU A 285 10.04 4.78 13.60
C GLU A 285 10.96 4.28 12.47
N ASP A 286 12.20 3.93 12.75
CA ASP A 286 13.13 3.35 11.78
C ASP A 286 12.62 2.00 11.26
N LEU A 287 12.12 1.14 12.15
CA LEU A 287 11.51 -0.13 11.78
C LEU A 287 10.24 0.08 10.93
N LEU A 288 9.41 1.05 11.29
CA LEU A 288 8.20 1.37 10.51
C LEU A 288 8.55 1.82 9.10
N VAL A 289 9.52 2.73 8.93
CA VAL A 289 9.98 3.19 7.61
C VAL A 289 10.53 2.02 6.80
N SER A 290 11.37 1.19 7.41
CA SER A 290 11.92 -0.01 6.77
C SER A 290 10.82 -0.98 6.35
N GLN A 291 9.85 -1.25 7.23
CA GLN A 291 8.74 -2.17 6.96
C GLN A 291 7.86 -1.65 5.82
N VAL A 292 7.45 -0.38 5.86
CA VAL A 292 6.64 0.23 4.79
C VAL A 292 7.34 0.12 3.45
N ASN A 293 8.66 0.35 3.39
CA ASN A 293 9.46 0.25 2.17
C ASN A 293 9.61 -1.19 1.66
N SER A 294 9.52 -2.19 2.52
CA SER A 294 9.58 -3.62 2.14
C SER A 294 8.28 -4.17 1.59
N LEU A 295 7.16 -3.53 1.89
CA LEU A 295 5.82 -4.01 1.53
C LEU A 295 5.40 -3.53 0.14
N LYS A 296 4.63 -4.37 -0.56
CA LYS A 296 3.99 -3.97 -1.82
C LYS A 296 2.74 -3.15 -1.52
N ILE A 297 2.89 -1.83 -1.45
CA ILE A 297 1.78 -0.90 -1.22
C ILE A 297 1.33 -0.32 -2.57
N VAL A 298 0.04 -0.40 -2.84
CA VAL A 298 -0.59 0.18 -4.04
C VAL A 298 -1.68 1.14 -3.57
N ILE A 299 -1.61 2.39 -4.02
CA ILE A 299 -2.61 3.43 -3.81
C ILE A 299 -3.24 3.76 -5.17
N LEU A 300 -4.58 3.87 -5.24
CA LEU A 300 -5.37 4.03 -6.48
C LEU A 300 -5.89 5.46 -6.68
#